data_d67b7a4b13de6c4ad8426845e34d62c9
#
_entry.id   d67b7a4b13de6c4ad8426845e34d62c9
#
_cell.length_a   1.000
_cell.length_b   1.000
_cell.length_c   1.000
_cell.angle_alpha   90.00
_cell.angle_beta   90.00
_cell.angle_gamma   90.00
#
_symmetry.space_group_name_H-M   'P 1'
#
loop_
_entity.id
_entity.type
_entity.pdbx_description
1 polymer ?
#
loop_
_entity_poly.entity_id
_entity_poly.type
_entity_poly.pdbx_seq_one_letter_code
_entity_poly.pdbx_strand_id
1 'polypeptide(L)'
;MKLMISRRRMALALTAAAWGISGAVGAAAPAQPGQPAQISVQHAKGQATVALKPQRVVVYDLAALDVMHALQLPVAGVAKAEYPDYLKSYADAKYQVAGSLFIPDYEALSRIRPDLIVVAGRSAAKYDVLAKIAPTLDLSVDGKNLLGDMQRNVDTLASLYGKQAQGRQLMAKVRGEVEGLKALAAQAEPGLLVLAVNTSISAQPPGARFGLLHDVLGIKPLLAADASKPRGVPMKMEDIARLDPAWLYVIDRNAATGTQTDKQGQPVIASKQLFDNAQIQGTRAGRNARVVFLDPKGWYLLGSAGPTAMLHNVAQIKAALQAGK
;
A
#
# COMPACT_ATOMS: atom_id res chain seq x y z
N MET A 1 90.16 -16.38 24.62
CA MET A 1 89.17 -17.06 25.48
C MET A 1 87.96 -17.37 24.62
N LYS A 2 87.73 -18.62 24.27
CA LYS A 2 86.74 -19.13 23.33
C LYS A 2 85.38 -19.17 23.99
N LEU A 3 84.33 -18.72 23.30
CA LEU A 3 82.94 -19.05 23.63
C LEU A 3 82.21 -19.48 22.33
N MET A 4 81.74 -20.73 22.40
CA MET A 4 80.99 -21.40 21.35
C MET A 4 79.55 -20.86 21.33
N ILE A 5 79.03 -20.55 20.12
CA ILE A 5 77.66 -20.23 19.89
C ILE A 5 76.93 -21.38 19.21
N SER A 6 76.00 -22.00 19.91
CA SER A 6 75.14 -23.05 19.43
C SER A 6 74.01 -22.50 18.55
N ARG A 7 73.93 -23.06 17.30
CA ARG A 7 72.83 -22.77 16.38
C ARG A 7 71.63 -23.65 16.70
N ARG A 8 70.52 -23.06 17.19
CA ARG A 8 69.22 -23.72 17.19
C ARG A 8 68.38 -23.17 16.02
N ARG A 9 68.02 -24.09 15.09
CA ARG A 9 67.11 -23.84 13.97
C ARG A 9 65.66 -23.75 14.52
N MET A 10 65.00 -22.67 14.31
CA MET A 10 63.59 -22.47 14.64
C MET A 10 62.79 -22.60 13.35
N ALA A 11 61.99 -23.64 13.25
CA ALA A 11 61.09 -23.87 12.15
C ALA A 11 59.84 -22.99 12.36
N LEU A 12 59.56 -22.07 11.39
CA LEU A 12 58.29 -21.31 11.33
C LEU A 12 57.22 -22.23 10.71
N ALA A 13 56.21 -22.58 11.48
CA ALA A 13 54.99 -23.15 10.96
C ALA A 13 54.03 -22.00 10.61
N LEU A 14 53.76 -21.84 9.31
CA LEU A 14 52.67 -20.97 8.84
C LEU A 14 51.34 -21.71 9.03
N THR A 15 50.52 -21.25 9.97
CA THR A 15 49.10 -21.63 10.05
C THR A 15 48.28 -20.65 9.23
N ALA A 16 47.79 -21.08 8.08
CA ALA A 16 46.79 -20.35 7.29
C ALA A 16 45.43 -20.45 8.00
N ALA A 17 44.97 -19.35 8.57
CA ALA A 17 43.62 -19.24 9.08
C ALA A 17 42.64 -18.98 7.90
N ALA A 18 41.97 -20.04 7.47
CA ALA A 18 40.82 -19.90 6.53
C ALA A 18 39.62 -19.36 7.30
N TRP A 19 39.24 -18.14 7.08
CA TRP A 19 38.00 -17.58 7.54
C TRP A 19 36.86 -18.09 6.62
N GLY A 20 36.23 -19.18 7.09
CA GLY A 20 34.98 -19.65 6.49
C GLY A 20 33.85 -18.67 6.83
N ILE A 21 33.35 -17.95 5.82
CA ILE A 21 32.08 -17.23 5.93
C ILE A 21 30.98 -18.29 5.91
N SER A 22 30.58 -18.76 7.09
CA SER A 22 29.37 -19.57 7.24
C SER A 22 28.17 -18.64 7.11
N GLY A 23 27.59 -18.58 5.93
CA GLY A 23 26.24 -18.06 5.75
C GLY A 23 25.27 -18.85 6.61
N ALA A 24 24.76 -18.26 7.67
CA ALA A 24 23.71 -18.87 8.47
C ALA A 24 22.42 -18.94 7.61
N VAL A 25 22.27 -20.06 6.91
CA VAL A 25 20.95 -20.50 6.44
C VAL A 25 20.17 -20.79 7.73
N GLY A 26 19.19 -19.93 8.03
CA GLY A 26 18.33 -20.09 9.18
C GLY A 26 17.66 -21.46 9.15
N ALA A 27 18.20 -22.40 9.91
CA ALA A 27 17.63 -23.73 10.09
C ALA A 27 16.26 -23.55 10.75
N ALA A 28 15.20 -23.98 10.07
CA ALA A 28 13.89 -24.14 10.68
C ALA A 28 14.04 -25.07 11.89
N ALA A 29 13.57 -24.62 13.06
CA ALA A 29 13.54 -25.46 14.25
C ALA A 29 12.76 -26.75 13.95
N PRO A 30 13.19 -27.92 14.47
CA PRO A 30 12.49 -29.19 14.23
C PRO A 30 11.05 -29.08 14.75
N ALA A 31 10.08 -29.36 13.87
CA ALA A 31 8.67 -29.36 14.20
C ALA A 31 8.37 -30.40 15.27
N GLN A 32 7.76 -29.98 16.38
CA GLN A 32 7.21 -30.92 17.35
C GLN A 32 6.02 -31.67 16.72
N PRO A 33 5.86 -32.97 16.94
CA PRO A 33 4.74 -33.75 16.43
C PRO A 33 3.41 -33.12 16.88
N GLY A 34 2.58 -32.67 15.91
CA GLY A 34 1.27 -32.08 16.16
C GLY A 34 1.17 -30.55 16.05
N GLN A 35 2.28 -29.82 15.95
CA GLN A 35 2.22 -28.38 15.65
C GLN A 35 2.28 -28.13 14.13
N PRO A 36 1.46 -27.19 13.61
CA PRO A 36 1.55 -26.80 12.20
C PRO A 36 2.95 -26.25 11.90
N ALA A 37 3.49 -26.60 10.74
CA ALA A 37 4.76 -26.04 10.28
C ALA A 37 4.70 -24.51 10.29
N GLN A 38 5.76 -23.87 10.74
CA GLN A 38 5.86 -22.41 10.87
C GLN A 38 6.97 -21.88 9.99
N ILE A 39 6.80 -20.64 9.53
CA ILE A 39 7.86 -19.89 8.83
C ILE A 39 8.04 -18.51 9.45
N SER A 40 9.24 -17.98 9.34
CA SER A 40 9.51 -16.57 9.64
C SER A 40 9.24 -15.74 8.40
N VAL A 41 8.44 -14.69 8.53
CA VAL A 41 8.09 -13.76 7.46
C VAL A 41 8.41 -12.33 7.85
N GLN A 42 8.76 -11.52 6.84
CA GLN A 42 9.03 -10.10 7.00
C GLN A 42 7.73 -9.30 6.94
N HIS A 43 7.65 -8.24 7.76
CA HIS A 43 6.57 -7.25 7.73
C HIS A 43 7.09 -5.88 8.15
N ALA A 44 6.26 -4.84 8.14
CA ALA A 44 6.69 -3.46 8.37
C ALA A 44 7.31 -3.22 9.77
N LYS A 45 7.01 -4.07 10.76
CA LYS A 45 7.58 -4.00 12.13
C LYS A 45 8.69 -5.04 12.39
N GLY A 46 9.25 -5.67 11.35
CA GLY A 46 10.32 -6.66 11.49
C GLY A 46 9.92 -8.05 11.02
N GLN A 47 10.13 -9.06 11.86
CA GLN A 47 9.82 -10.46 11.56
C GLN A 47 8.75 -11.01 12.50
N ALA A 48 7.92 -11.92 11.99
CA ALA A 48 7.00 -12.72 12.78
C ALA A 48 7.08 -14.19 12.36
N THR A 49 6.95 -15.09 13.34
CA THR A 49 6.80 -16.52 13.10
C THR A 49 5.31 -16.83 12.99
N VAL A 50 4.88 -17.36 11.86
CA VAL A 50 3.47 -17.63 11.54
C VAL A 50 3.33 -19.08 11.08
N ALA A 51 2.24 -19.74 11.49
CA ALA A 51 1.90 -21.06 10.99
C ALA A 51 1.66 -21.02 9.47
N LEU A 52 2.11 -22.06 8.77
CA LEU A 52 1.78 -22.21 7.34
C LEU A 52 0.29 -22.45 7.15
N LYS A 53 -0.25 -21.87 6.09
CA LYS A 53 -1.66 -21.99 5.67
C LYS A 53 -2.66 -21.64 6.78
N PRO A 54 -2.52 -20.47 7.42
CA PRO A 54 -3.51 -20.01 8.40
C PRO A 54 -4.92 -20.00 7.77
N GLN A 55 -5.93 -20.42 8.53
CA GLN A 55 -7.30 -20.61 8.03
C GLN A 55 -8.28 -19.55 8.54
N ARG A 56 -8.04 -19.01 9.73
CA ARG A 56 -8.89 -18.00 10.34
C ARG A 56 -8.19 -16.66 10.36
N VAL A 57 -8.00 -16.11 9.16
CA VAL A 57 -7.32 -14.82 8.99
C VAL A 57 -8.30 -13.68 9.16
N VAL A 58 -7.98 -12.73 10.03
CA VAL A 58 -8.71 -11.46 10.20
C VAL A 58 -7.90 -10.33 9.58
N VAL A 59 -8.54 -9.55 8.69
CA VAL A 59 -7.88 -8.49 7.92
C VAL A 59 -8.47 -7.12 8.23
N TYR A 60 -7.66 -6.21 8.76
CA TYR A 60 -8.05 -4.84 9.12
C TYR A 60 -7.61 -3.78 8.10
N ASP A 61 -7.13 -4.19 6.93
CA ASP A 61 -6.67 -3.26 5.90
C ASP A 61 -7.13 -3.70 4.51
N LEU A 62 -7.61 -2.75 3.71
CA LEU A 62 -8.16 -3.04 2.39
C LEU A 62 -7.10 -3.36 1.34
N ALA A 63 -5.89 -2.80 1.44
CA ALA A 63 -4.81 -3.15 0.51
C ALA A 63 -4.28 -4.56 0.79
N ALA A 64 -4.17 -4.94 2.08
CA ALA A 64 -3.87 -6.32 2.45
C ALA A 64 -4.97 -7.29 2.02
N LEU A 65 -6.25 -6.89 2.14
CA LEU A 65 -7.39 -7.68 1.66
C LEU A 65 -7.37 -7.86 0.13
N ASP A 66 -6.94 -6.83 -0.62
CA ASP A 66 -6.70 -6.90 -2.07
C ASP A 66 -5.65 -7.98 -2.41
N VAL A 67 -4.53 -8.03 -1.69
CA VAL A 67 -3.53 -9.09 -1.89
C VAL A 67 -4.12 -10.47 -1.59
N MET A 68 -4.86 -10.62 -0.46
CA MET A 68 -5.52 -11.87 -0.10
C MET A 68 -6.50 -12.31 -1.19
N HIS A 69 -7.28 -11.38 -1.73
CA HIS A 69 -8.23 -11.61 -2.81
C HIS A 69 -7.53 -12.02 -4.11
N ALA A 70 -6.53 -11.25 -4.55
CA ALA A 70 -5.79 -11.50 -5.79
C ALA A 70 -5.09 -12.88 -5.79
N LEU A 71 -4.62 -13.31 -4.61
CA LEU A 71 -3.99 -14.61 -4.42
C LEU A 71 -4.99 -15.71 -4.01
N GLN A 72 -6.29 -15.41 -3.90
CA GLN A 72 -7.34 -16.35 -3.47
C GLN A 72 -6.97 -17.05 -2.16
N LEU A 73 -6.64 -16.26 -1.12
CA LEU A 73 -6.27 -16.74 0.20
C LEU A 73 -7.50 -16.74 1.13
N PRO A 74 -7.56 -17.64 2.13
CA PRO A 74 -8.68 -17.70 3.06
C PRO A 74 -8.75 -16.45 3.94
N VAL A 75 -9.96 -15.92 4.12
CA VAL A 75 -10.29 -14.81 5.03
C VAL A 75 -11.50 -15.24 5.85
N ALA A 76 -11.42 -15.13 7.17
CA ALA A 76 -12.51 -15.45 8.09
C ALA A 76 -13.22 -14.19 8.62
N GLY A 77 -12.48 -13.10 8.79
CA GLY A 77 -13.00 -11.85 9.29
C GLY A 77 -12.40 -10.63 8.63
N VAL A 78 -13.19 -9.57 8.54
CA VAL A 78 -12.81 -8.32 7.89
C VAL A 78 -13.26 -7.11 8.71
N ALA A 79 -12.61 -5.98 8.51
CA ALA A 79 -13.09 -4.71 9.04
C ALA A 79 -14.30 -4.21 8.23
N LYS A 80 -15.32 -3.67 8.88
CA LYS A 80 -16.41 -2.96 8.20
C LYS A 80 -15.85 -1.74 7.46
N ALA A 81 -16.10 -1.68 6.15
CA ALA A 81 -15.60 -0.63 5.27
C ALA A 81 -16.48 -0.47 4.03
N GLU A 82 -16.26 0.62 3.30
CA GLU A 82 -16.73 0.78 1.93
C GLU A 82 -15.78 0.02 1.00
N TYR A 83 -16.22 -1.12 0.49
CA TYR A 83 -15.40 -1.94 -0.41
C TYR A 83 -15.46 -1.44 -1.85
N PRO A 84 -14.34 -1.45 -2.61
CA PRO A 84 -14.40 -1.36 -4.06
C PRO A 84 -15.16 -2.55 -4.64
N ASP A 85 -15.67 -2.41 -5.88
CA ASP A 85 -16.60 -3.38 -6.46
C ASP A 85 -16.07 -4.81 -6.48
N TYR A 86 -14.80 -5.00 -6.80
CA TYR A 86 -14.17 -6.33 -6.84
C TYR A 86 -13.97 -6.97 -5.45
N LEU A 87 -14.08 -6.18 -4.35
CA LEU A 87 -14.03 -6.68 -2.96
C LEU A 87 -15.41 -6.69 -2.28
N LYS A 88 -16.51 -6.32 -2.95
CA LYS A 88 -17.84 -6.24 -2.35
C LYS A 88 -18.31 -7.55 -1.72
N SER A 89 -17.89 -8.69 -2.23
CA SER A 89 -18.23 -10.01 -1.66
C SER A 89 -17.74 -10.19 -0.22
N TYR A 90 -16.77 -9.38 0.24
CA TYR A 90 -16.34 -9.41 1.65
C TYR A 90 -17.33 -8.72 2.62
N ALA A 91 -18.38 -8.08 2.11
CA ALA A 91 -19.52 -7.63 2.90
C ALA A 91 -20.57 -8.74 3.15
N ASP A 92 -20.46 -9.91 2.52
CA ASP A 92 -21.37 -11.04 2.69
C ASP A 92 -21.28 -11.62 4.10
N ALA A 93 -22.41 -12.15 4.62
CA ALA A 93 -22.52 -12.71 5.97
C ALA A 93 -21.58 -13.89 6.26
N LYS A 94 -20.98 -14.50 5.23
CA LYS A 94 -19.97 -15.56 5.39
C LYS A 94 -18.66 -15.05 6.00
N TYR A 95 -18.37 -13.74 5.92
CA TYR A 95 -17.22 -13.10 6.54
C TYR A 95 -17.65 -12.40 7.81
N GLN A 96 -16.97 -12.67 8.92
CA GLN A 96 -17.31 -12.04 10.18
C GLN A 96 -16.78 -10.61 10.23
N VAL A 97 -17.62 -9.67 10.67
CA VAL A 97 -17.19 -8.28 10.90
C VAL A 97 -16.40 -8.24 12.21
N ALA A 98 -15.12 -7.88 12.12
CA ALA A 98 -14.18 -7.85 13.26
C ALA A 98 -13.94 -6.43 13.80
N GLY A 99 -14.85 -5.49 13.55
CA GLY A 99 -14.72 -4.08 13.92
C GLY A 99 -14.59 -3.18 12.69
N SER A 100 -13.93 -2.03 12.83
CA SER A 100 -13.66 -1.07 11.73
C SER A 100 -12.19 -1.07 11.31
N LEU A 101 -11.85 -0.28 10.28
CA LEU A 101 -10.45 -0.07 9.84
C LEU A 101 -9.56 0.60 10.92
N PHE A 102 -10.14 1.12 12.01
CA PHE A 102 -9.43 1.83 13.07
C PHE A 102 -9.54 1.15 14.43
N ILE A 103 -10.68 0.51 14.69
CA ILE A 103 -11.04 -0.01 16.01
C ILE A 103 -11.45 -1.48 15.86
N PRO A 104 -10.63 -2.42 16.39
CA PRO A 104 -10.97 -3.84 16.47
C PRO A 104 -12.17 -4.08 17.39
N ASP A 105 -12.99 -5.07 17.04
CA ASP A 105 -14.00 -5.65 17.93
C ASP A 105 -13.39 -6.90 18.60
N TYR A 106 -13.04 -6.75 19.87
CA TYR A 106 -12.37 -7.82 20.64
C TYR A 106 -13.31 -9.00 20.95
N GLU A 107 -14.62 -8.77 21.05
CA GLU A 107 -15.60 -9.86 21.22
C GLU A 107 -15.71 -10.67 19.92
N ALA A 108 -15.77 -10.02 18.77
CA ALA A 108 -15.73 -10.70 17.48
C ALA A 108 -14.43 -11.50 17.32
N LEU A 109 -13.28 -10.94 17.68
CA LEU A 109 -12.00 -11.67 17.66
C LEU A 109 -12.02 -12.90 18.56
N SER A 110 -12.63 -12.81 19.76
CA SER A 110 -12.78 -13.96 20.66
C SER A 110 -13.65 -15.08 20.06
N ARG A 111 -14.69 -14.71 19.29
CA ARG A 111 -15.53 -15.69 18.56
C ARG A 111 -14.83 -16.28 17.36
N ILE A 112 -14.13 -15.46 16.56
CA ILE A 112 -13.39 -15.89 15.35
C ILE A 112 -12.22 -16.80 15.74
N ARG A 113 -11.54 -16.52 16.85
CA ARG A 113 -10.29 -17.18 17.27
C ARG A 113 -9.27 -17.21 16.15
N PRO A 114 -8.79 -16.04 15.66
CA PRO A 114 -7.92 -15.96 14.51
C PRO A 114 -6.61 -16.72 14.76
N ASP A 115 -6.06 -17.31 13.71
CA ASP A 115 -4.71 -17.88 13.69
C ASP A 115 -3.70 -16.95 12.98
N LEU A 116 -4.22 -15.87 12.36
CA LEU A 116 -3.44 -14.75 11.83
C LEU A 116 -4.30 -13.48 11.85
N ILE A 117 -3.70 -12.37 12.26
CA ILE A 117 -4.28 -11.03 12.12
C ILE A 117 -3.39 -10.21 11.19
N VAL A 118 -4.01 -9.45 10.28
CA VAL A 118 -3.30 -8.55 9.37
C VAL A 118 -3.77 -7.12 9.63
N VAL A 119 -2.83 -6.25 9.95
CA VAL A 119 -3.03 -4.81 10.10
C VAL A 119 -2.19 -4.05 9.07
N ALA A 120 -2.56 -2.82 8.76
CA ALA A 120 -1.73 -1.87 8.05
C ALA A 120 -2.30 -0.46 8.19
N GLY A 121 -1.53 0.56 7.84
CA GLY A 121 -1.97 1.94 7.76
C GLY A 121 -2.83 2.40 8.93
N ARG A 122 -4.16 2.39 8.76
CA ARG A 122 -5.12 2.88 9.77
C ARG A 122 -5.18 2.02 11.02
N SER A 123 -4.99 0.72 10.89
CA SER A 123 -5.04 -0.26 12.00
C SER A 123 -3.65 -0.54 12.62
N ALA A 124 -2.55 -0.08 12.03
CA ALA A 124 -1.19 -0.35 12.48
C ALA A 124 -0.92 0.04 13.95
N ALA A 125 -1.61 1.09 14.45
CA ALA A 125 -1.53 1.51 15.86
C ALA A 125 -2.08 0.46 16.85
N LYS A 126 -2.81 -0.55 16.38
CA LYS A 126 -3.37 -1.64 17.19
C LYS A 126 -2.50 -2.90 17.18
N TYR A 127 -1.39 -2.89 16.46
CA TYR A 127 -0.50 -4.05 16.30
C TYR A 127 -0.14 -4.71 17.62
N ASP A 128 0.40 -3.96 18.59
CA ASP A 128 0.93 -4.51 19.84
C ASP A 128 -0.15 -5.16 20.73
N VAL A 129 -1.38 -4.67 20.64
CA VAL A 129 -2.53 -5.25 21.36
C VAL A 129 -3.01 -6.51 20.65
N LEU A 130 -3.13 -6.47 19.33
CA LEU A 130 -3.59 -7.60 18.51
C LEU A 130 -2.58 -8.75 18.51
N ALA A 131 -1.30 -8.45 18.56
CA ALA A 131 -0.22 -9.44 18.65
C ALA A 131 -0.25 -10.27 19.95
N LYS A 132 -0.97 -9.81 20.99
CA LYS A 132 -1.22 -10.58 22.21
C LYS A 132 -2.39 -11.59 22.06
N ILE A 133 -3.20 -11.44 21.00
CA ILE A 133 -4.36 -12.29 20.72
C ILE A 133 -3.98 -13.41 19.76
N ALA A 134 -3.28 -13.05 18.67
CA ALA A 134 -2.82 -14.01 17.66
C ALA A 134 -1.58 -13.45 16.93
N PRO A 135 -0.79 -14.29 16.23
CA PRO A 135 0.25 -13.81 15.32
C PRO A 135 -0.28 -12.70 14.44
N THR A 136 0.42 -11.56 14.41
CA THR A 136 -0.05 -10.35 13.71
C THR A 136 1.03 -9.86 12.76
N LEU A 137 0.63 -9.54 11.52
CA LEU A 137 1.49 -8.93 10.50
C LEU A 137 1.08 -7.47 10.29
N ASP A 138 2.04 -6.58 10.31
CA ASP A 138 1.85 -5.20 9.87
C ASP A 138 2.31 -5.06 8.41
N LEU A 139 1.35 -4.95 7.49
CA LEU A 139 1.59 -4.81 6.06
C LEU A 139 1.52 -3.35 5.59
N SER A 140 1.81 -2.41 6.49
CA SER A 140 1.92 -0.99 6.13
C SER A 140 2.96 -0.75 5.04
N VAL A 141 2.67 0.22 4.18
CA VAL A 141 3.56 0.66 3.10
C VAL A 141 4.06 2.07 3.37
N ASP A 142 5.30 2.34 2.96
CA ASP A 142 5.84 3.70 2.87
C ASP A 142 5.62 4.24 1.44
N GLY A 143 5.04 5.43 1.32
CA GLY A 143 4.84 6.08 0.03
C GLY A 143 6.13 6.26 -0.78
N LYS A 144 7.27 6.37 -0.11
CA LYS A 144 8.59 6.47 -0.76
C LYS A 144 9.08 5.14 -1.37
N ASN A 145 8.53 4.00 -0.92
CA ASN A 145 8.89 2.66 -1.39
C ASN A 145 7.66 1.81 -1.72
N LEU A 146 6.58 2.43 -2.19
CA LEU A 146 5.28 1.79 -2.37
C LEU A 146 5.34 0.45 -3.10
N LEU A 147 6.01 0.37 -4.26
CA LEU A 147 6.11 -0.86 -5.05
C LEU A 147 7.00 -1.92 -4.38
N GLY A 148 8.04 -1.51 -3.65
CA GLY A 148 8.89 -2.42 -2.87
C GLY A 148 8.12 -3.03 -1.69
N ASP A 149 7.38 -2.22 -0.96
CA ASP A 149 6.57 -2.67 0.16
C ASP A 149 5.37 -3.51 -0.28
N MET A 150 4.74 -3.17 -1.42
CA MET A 150 3.72 -4.02 -2.03
C MET A 150 4.29 -5.39 -2.41
N GLN A 151 5.50 -5.44 -3.01
CA GLN A 151 6.19 -6.69 -3.31
C GLN A 151 6.41 -7.52 -2.04
N ARG A 152 6.98 -6.91 -0.97
CA ARG A 152 7.17 -7.57 0.34
C ARG A 152 5.85 -8.16 0.85
N ASN A 153 4.76 -7.38 0.82
CA ASN A 153 3.46 -7.81 1.32
C ASN A 153 2.89 -8.99 0.52
N VAL A 154 3.01 -8.94 -0.81
CA VAL A 154 2.61 -10.05 -1.70
C VAL A 154 3.46 -11.30 -1.43
N ASP A 155 4.79 -11.15 -1.33
CA ASP A 155 5.71 -12.27 -1.07
C ASP A 155 5.45 -12.90 0.30
N THR A 156 5.23 -12.08 1.33
CA THR A 156 4.89 -12.51 2.68
C THR A 156 3.63 -13.37 2.68
N LEU A 157 2.52 -12.85 2.15
CA LEU A 157 1.26 -13.59 2.13
C LEU A 157 1.32 -14.82 1.20
N ALA A 158 1.97 -14.70 0.04
CA ALA A 158 2.13 -15.83 -0.89
C ALA A 158 2.95 -16.96 -0.27
N SER A 159 4.00 -16.65 0.51
CA SER A 159 4.85 -17.65 1.15
C SER A 159 4.12 -18.50 2.16
N LEU A 160 3.16 -17.92 2.90
CA LEU A 160 2.34 -18.63 3.87
C LEU A 160 1.50 -19.76 3.23
N TYR A 161 1.15 -19.63 1.95
CA TYR A 161 0.25 -20.55 1.25
C TYR A 161 0.88 -21.30 0.08
N GLY A 162 2.19 -21.18 -0.12
CA GLY A 162 2.88 -21.83 -1.24
C GLY A 162 2.54 -21.22 -2.61
N LYS A 163 2.11 -19.95 -2.64
CA LYS A 163 1.68 -19.23 -3.86
C LYS A 163 2.72 -18.23 -4.40
N GLN A 164 4.00 -18.45 -4.12
CA GLN A 164 5.07 -17.52 -4.51
C GLN A 164 5.15 -17.28 -6.02
N ALA A 165 4.87 -18.30 -6.85
CA ALA A 165 4.85 -18.13 -8.31
C ALA A 165 3.73 -17.17 -8.76
N GLN A 166 2.54 -17.30 -8.17
CA GLN A 166 1.41 -16.42 -8.43
C GLN A 166 1.69 -14.99 -7.95
N GLY A 167 2.30 -14.84 -6.77
CA GLY A 167 2.74 -13.54 -6.25
C GLY A 167 3.73 -12.83 -7.19
N ARG A 168 4.75 -13.56 -7.67
CA ARG A 168 5.71 -13.01 -8.64
C ARG A 168 5.05 -12.58 -9.95
N GLN A 169 4.13 -13.39 -10.49
CA GLN A 169 3.39 -13.06 -11.71
C GLN A 169 2.52 -11.82 -11.53
N LEU A 170 1.81 -11.71 -10.40
CA LEU A 170 0.99 -10.55 -10.05
C LEU A 170 1.84 -9.27 -10.00
N MET A 171 2.96 -9.30 -9.31
CA MET A 171 3.83 -8.13 -9.18
C MET A 171 4.58 -7.79 -10.48
N ALA A 172 4.91 -8.77 -11.31
CA ALA A 172 5.45 -8.51 -12.65
C ALA A 172 4.44 -7.75 -13.51
N LYS A 173 3.15 -8.15 -13.45
CA LYS A 173 2.06 -7.43 -14.14
C LYS A 173 1.93 -6.00 -13.64
N VAL A 174 1.90 -5.79 -12.31
CA VAL A 174 1.81 -4.44 -11.72
C VAL A 174 2.97 -3.56 -12.20
N ARG A 175 4.21 -4.04 -12.15
CA ARG A 175 5.38 -3.29 -12.59
C ARG A 175 5.32 -2.96 -14.08
N GLY A 176 4.96 -3.92 -14.92
CA GLY A 176 4.84 -3.71 -16.36
C GLY A 176 3.79 -2.65 -16.71
N GLU A 177 2.64 -2.67 -16.02
CA GLU A 177 1.58 -1.68 -16.23
C GLU A 177 1.99 -0.27 -15.77
N VAL A 178 2.69 -0.18 -14.62
CA VAL A 178 3.23 1.09 -14.12
C VAL A 178 4.27 1.66 -15.08
N GLU A 179 5.23 0.87 -15.57
CA GLU A 179 6.23 1.33 -16.54
C GLU A 179 5.59 1.74 -17.87
N GLY A 180 4.58 1.00 -18.33
CA GLY A 180 3.81 1.39 -19.52
C GLY A 180 3.07 2.72 -19.35
N LEU A 181 2.55 3.00 -18.13
CA LEU A 181 1.97 4.32 -17.83
C LEU A 181 3.03 5.42 -17.81
N LYS A 182 4.18 5.20 -17.18
CA LYS A 182 5.27 6.19 -17.15
C LYS A 182 5.72 6.61 -18.55
N ALA A 183 5.79 5.67 -19.48
CA ALA A 183 6.11 5.97 -20.87
C ALA A 183 5.09 6.91 -21.55
N LEU A 184 3.79 6.74 -21.25
CA LEU A 184 2.74 7.64 -21.71
C LEU A 184 2.80 9.00 -20.99
N ALA A 185 2.98 8.99 -19.67
CA ALA A 185 3.05 10.18 -18.83
C ALA A 185 4.23 11.09 -19.18
N ALA A 186 5.34 10.51 -19.66
CA ALA A 186 6.50 11.28 -20.12
C ALA A 186 6.18 12.22 -21.29
N GLN A 187 5.15 11.91 -22.09
CA GLN A 187 4.69 12.72 -23.23
C GLN A 187 3.56 13.68 -22.83
N ALA A 188 2.98 13.51 -21.63
CA ALA A 188 1.87 14.34 -21.17
C ALA A 188 2.36 15.66 -20.59
N GLU A 189 1.48 16.69 -20.68
CA GLU A 189 1.67 17.94 -19.97
C GLU A 189 1.53 17.76 -18.45
N PRO A 190 2.08 18.70 -17.63
CA PRO A 190 1.95 18.63 -16.17
C PRO A 190 0.51 18.60 -15.68
N GLY A 191 0.27 17.86 -14.59
CA GLY A 191 -1.03 17.73 -13.95
C GLY A 191 -1.03 18.17 -12.49
N LEU A 192 -2.19 18.58 -12.03
CA LEU A 192 -2.48 18.89 -10.64
C LEU A 192 -3.34 17.77 -10.05
N LEU A 193 -2.87 17.15 -8.97
CA LEU A 193 -3.68 16.22 -8.18
C LEU A 193 -4.24 16.95 -6.97
N VAL A 194 -5.55 16.82 -6.75
CA VAL A 194 -6.24 17.37 -5.58
C VAL A 194 -7.06 16.32 -4.84
N LEU A 195 -7.13 16.47 -3.53
CA LEU A 195 -8.07 15.78 -2.67
C LEU A 195 -9.20 16.72 -2.29
N ALA A 196 -10.44 16.31 -2.57
CA ALA A 196 -11.66 17.00 -2.15
C ALA A 196 -12.26 16.30 -0.91
N VAL A 197 -12.60 17.10 0.10
CA VAL A 197 -13.29 16.69 1.33
C VAL A 197 -14.39 17.71 1.59
N ASN A 198 -15.63 17.40 1.28
CA ASN A 198 -16.72 18.38 1.19
C ASN A 198 -16.31 19.53 0.24
N THR A 199 -16.32 20.77 0.73
CA THR A 199 -15.87 21.95 -0.01
C THR A 199 -14.38 22.26 0.15
N SER A 200 -13.66 21.52 1.02
CA SER A 200 -12.22 21.72 1.24
C SER A 200 -11.42 21.00 0.18
N ILE A 201 -10.43 21.68 -0.39
CA ILE A 201 -9.54 21.15 -1.42
C ILE A 201 -8.11 21.26 -0.94
N SER A 202 -7.31 20.23 -1.20
CA SER A 202 -5.87 20.27 -1.00
C SER A 202 -5.12 19.64 -2.19
N ALA A 203 -4.14 20.36 -2.72
CA ALA A 203 -3.23 19.78 -3.71
C ALA A 203 -2.35 18.71 -3.08
N GLN A 204 -2.01 17.68 -3.86
CA GLN A 204 -1.21 16.55 -3.45
C GLN A 204 0.06 16.47 -4.32
N PRO A 205 1.05 17.35 -4.08
CA PRO A 205 2.31 17.35 -4.83
C PRO A 205 3.13 16.09 -4.52
N PRO A 206 4.28 15.88 -5.21
CA PRO A 206 5.21 14.81 -4.89
C PRO A 206 5.56 14.77 -3.40
N GLY A 207 5.63 13.57 -2.82
CA GLY A 207 5.91 13.35 -1.39
C GLY A 207 4.72 13.59 -0.45
N ALA A 208 3.59 14.14 -0.92
CA ALA A 208 2.36 14.22 -0.13
C ALA A 208 1.67 12.84 -0.03
N ARG A 209 0.71 12.71 0.89
CA ARG A 209 0.02 11.45 1.18
C ARG A 209 -0.50 10.70 -0.06
N PHE A 210 -1.00 11.43 -1.06
CA PHE A 210 -1.51 10.87 -2.32
C PHE A 210 -0.61 11.22 -3.51
N GLY A 211 0.62 11.70 -3.27
CA GLY A 211 1.58 12.09 -4.30
C GLY A 211 2.05 10.96 -5.24
N LEU A 212 1.60 9.73 -5.01
CA LEU A 212 1.97 8.56 -5.82
C LEU A 212 1.67 8.73 -7.32
N LEU A 213 0.70 9.58 -7.71
CA LEU A 213 0.46 9.94 -9.11
C LEU A 213 1.72 10.48 -9.78
N HIS A 214 2.49 11.25 -9.03
CA HIS A 214 3.75 11.85 -9.46
C HIS A 214 4.95 10.92 -9.16
N ASP A 215 5.03 10.46 -7.91
CA ASP A 215 6.20 9.73 -7.39
C ASP A 215 6.35 8.32 -7.99
N VAL A 216 5.22 7.64 -8.26
CA VAL A 216 5.19 6.26 -8.72
C VAL A 216 4.71 6.14 -10.17
N LEU A 217 3.68 6.90 -10.56
CA LEU A 217 3.03 6.77 -11.87
C LEU A 217 3.60 7.71 -12.93
N GLY A 218 4.47 8.65 -12.54
CA GLY A 218 5.27 9.47 -13.45
C GLY A 218 4.54 10.63 -14.11
N ILE A 219 3.32 10.97 -13.68
CA ILE A 219 2.65 12.20 -14.15
C ILE A 219 3.48 13.41 -13.68
N LYS A 220 3.90 14.25 -14.61
CA LYS A 220 4.67 15.46 -14.29
C LYS A 220 3.88 16.34 -13.32
N PRO A 221 4.45 16.73 -12.17
CA PRO A 221 3.74 17.57 -11.21
C PRO A 221 3.68 19.02 -11.68
N LEU A 222 2.56 19.70 -11.44
CA LEU A 222 2.44 21.14 -11.61
C LEU A 222 3.01 21.91 -10.41
N LEU A 223 2.99 21.30 -9.22
CA LEU A 223 3.57 21.88 -7.99
C LEU A 223 4.78 21.06 -7.55
N ALA A 224 5.80 21.76 -7.05
CA ALA A 224 6.97 21.13 -6.45
C ALA A 224 6.62 20.41 -5.14
N ALA A 225 7.45 19.43 -4.76
CA ALA A 225 7.36 18.77 -3.46
C ALA A 225 7.50 19.78 -2.31
N ASP A 226 6.69 19.61 -1.27
CA ASP A 226 6.77 20.38 -0.02
C ASP A 226 6.74 19.42 1.18
N ALA A 227 7.91 19.12 1.71
CA ALA A 227 8.07 18.23 2.86
C ALA A 227 7.38 18.76 4.15
N SER A 228 7.11 20.05 4.23
CA SER A 228 6.38 20.66 5.35
C SER A 228 4.87 20.39 5.29
N LYS A 229 4.37 19.92 4.14
CA LYS A 229 2.95 19.67 3.87
C LYS A 229 2.66 18.19 3.51
N PRO A 230 3.01 17.22 4.36
CA PRO A 230 2.87 15.79 4.03
C PRO A 230 1.41 15.35 3.80
N ARG A 231 0.44 16.16 4.23
CA ARG A 231 -1.01 15.90 4.01
C ARG A 231 -1.58 16.65 2.81
N GLY A 232 -0.74 17.36 2.06
CA GLY A 232 -1.12 18.21 0.94
C GLY A 232 -1.21 19.69 1.30
N VAL A 233 -1.26 20.52 0.27
CA VAL A 233 -1.30 22.00 0.36
C VAL A 233 -2.75 22.47 0.25
N PRO A 234 -3.33 23.13 1.26
CA PRO A 234 -4.68 23.72 1.16
C PRO A 234 -4.79 24.64 -0.06
N MET A 235 -5.92 24.58 -0.76
CA MET A 235 -6.13 25.28 -2.03
C MET A 235 -7.58 25.73 -2.18
N LYS A 236 -7.79 26.84 -2.89
CA LYS A 236 -9.11 27.32 -3.31
C LYS A 236 -9.31 27.08 -4.81
N MET A 237 -10.54 27.21 -5.30
CA MET A 237 -10.84 27.10 -6.73
C MET A 237 -10.09 28.17 -7.56
N GLU A 238 -9.96 29.40 -7.00
CA GLU A 238 -9.22 30.49 -7.63
C GLU A 238 -7.72 30.15 -7.81
N ASP A 239 -7.14 29.40 -6.88
CA ASP A 239 -5.75 28.97 -6.98
C ASP A 239 -5.58 27.95 -8.12
N ILE A 240 -6.53 27.02 -8.27
CA ILE A 240 -6.54 26.06 -9.37
C ILE A 240 -6.70 26.80 -10.71
N ALA A 241 -7.63 27.75 -10.78
CA ALA A 241 -7.85 28.55 -11.99
C ALA A 241 -6.59 29.34 -12.39
N ARG A 242 -5.89 29.95 -11.40
CA ARG A 242 -4.65 30.71 -11.62
C ARG A 242 -3.48 29.80 -12.06
N LEU A 243 -3.40 28.58 -11.54
CA LEU A 243 -2.39 27.60 -11.94
C LEU A 243 -2.62 27.05 -13.35
N ASP A 244 -3.82 27.15 -13.87
CA ASP A 244 -4.24 26.72 -15.21
C ASP A 244 -3.71 25.32 -15.59
N PRO A 245 -4.02 24.25 -14.82
CA PRO A 245 -3.48 22.93 -15.06
C PRO A 245 -3.90 22.39 -16.43
N ALA A 246 -2.97 21.69 -17.12
CA ALA A 246 -3.29 20.98 -18.34
C ALA A 246 -4.08 19.69 -18.07
N TRP A 247 -3.86 19.09 -16.91
CA TRP A 247 -4.60 17.94 -16.37
C TRP A 247 -4.97 18.22 -14.92
N LEU A 248 -6.23 17.95 -14.55
CA LEU A 248 -6.70 18.04 -13.17
C LEU A 248 -7.21 16.67 -12.74
N TYR A 249 -6.57 16.07 -11.74
CA TYR A 249 -6.96 14.79 -11.15
C TYR A 249 -7.59 15.02 -9.79
N VAL A 250 -8.77 14.45 -9.54
CA VAL A 250 -9.57 14.70 -8.33
C VAL A 250 -9.83 13.39 -7.60
N ILE A 251 -9.40 13.32 -6.34
CA ILE A 251 -9.78 12.27 -5.39
C ILE A 251 -10.95 12.80 -4.55
N ASP A 252 -12.09 12.08 -4.57
CA ASP A 252 -13.26 12.38 -3.75
C ASP A 252 -13.25 11.51 -2.47
N ARG A 253 -12.90 12.13 -1.33
CA ARG A 253 -12.90 11.40 -0.05
C ARG A 253 -14.31 11.00 0.38
N ASN A 254 -15.33 11.82 0.15
CA ASN A 254 -16.68 11.52 0.60
C ASN A 254 -17.27 10.34 -0.15
N ALA A 255 -17.09 10.30 -1.46
CA ALA A 255 -17.45 9.14 -2.29
C ALA A 255 -16.68 7.88 -1.85
N ALA A 256 -15.39 8.01 -1.49
CA ALA A 256 -14.60 6.87 -1.02
C ALA A 256 -15.14 6.26 0.29
N THR A 257 -15.63 7.09 1.20
CA THR A 257 -16.06 6.66 2.55
C THR A 257 -17.57 6.51 2.69
N GLY A 258 -18.36 6.68 1.61
CA GLY A 258 -19.81 6.65 1.67
C GLY A 258 -20.41 7.77 2.54
N THR A 259 -19.66 8.86 2.77
CA THR A 259 -20.12 9.98 3.61
C THR A 259 -21.19 10.78 2.87
N GLN A 260 -22.39 10.82 3.42
CA GLN A 260 -23.56 11.52 2.84
C GLN A 260 -23.80 12.88 3.48
N THR A 261 -23.38 13.06 4.73
CA THR A 261 -23.57 14.31 5.49
C THR A 261 -22.26 14.74 6.13
N ASP A 262 -22.11 16.04 6.32
CA ASP A 262 -21.00 16.63 7.09
C ASP A 262 -21.24 16.50 8.62
N LYS A 263 -20.34 17.11 9.41
CA LYS A 263 -20.45 17.11 10.88
C LYS A 263 -21.65 17.90 11.42
N GLN A 264 -22.22 18.77 10.62
CA GLN A 264 -23.41 19.58 10.93
C GLN A 264 -24.70 18.93 10.42
N GLY A 265 -24.62 17.71 9.83
CA GLY A 265 -25.75 16.98 9.27
C GLY A 265 -26.20 17.49 7.89
N GLN A 266 -25.45 18.41 7.25
CA GLN A 266 -25.79 18.90 5.92
C GLN A 266 -25.31 17.91 4.84
N PRO A 267 -26.08 17.76 3.74
CA PRO A 267 -25.64 16.92 2.61
C PRO A 267 -24.28 17.37 2.08
N VAL A 268 -23.38 16.41 1.84
CA VAL A 268 -22.09 16.70 1.22
C VAL A 268 -22.24 16.90 -0.28
N ILE A 269 -21.49 17.85 -0.85
CA ILE A 269 -21.45 18.10 -2.28
C ILE A 269 -20.51 17.06 -2.92
N ALA A 270 -20.99 16.37 -3.96
CA ALA A 270 -20.15 15.48 -4.74
C ALA A 270 -19.04 16.28 -5.45
N SER A 271 -17.83 15.73 -5.51
CA SER A 271 -16.71 16.45 -6.13
C SER A 271 -16.98 16.81 -7.59
N LYS A 272 -17.69 15.97 -8.35
CA LYS A 272 -18.10 16.31 -9.73
C LYS A 272 -18.90 17.62 -9.79
N GLN A 273 -19.84 17.81 -8.87
CA GLN A 273 -20.63 19.04 -8.78
C GLN A 273 -19.77 20.22 -8.28
N LEU A 274 -18.89 19.98 -7.30
CA LEU A 274 -17.99 21.01 -6.78
C LEU A 274 -17.06 21.57 -7.85
N PHE A 275 -16.55 20.72 -8.75
CA PHE A 275 -15.62 21.10 -9.83
C PHE A 275 -16.34 21.47 -11.15
N ASP A 276 -17.66 21.36 -11.24
CA ASP A 276 -18.44 21.83 -12.38
C ASP A 276 -18.80 23.31 -12.19
N ASN A 277 -17.84 24.19 -12.45
CA ASN A 277 -17.99 25.65 -12.31
C ASN A 277 -17.14 26.39 -13.35
N ALA A 278 -17.44 27.68 -13.55
CA ALA A 278 -16.78 28.52 -14.57
C ALA A 278 -15.26 28.63 -14.36
N GLN A 279 -14.76 28.60 -13.11
CA GLN A 279 -13.33 28.71 -12.82
C GLN A 279 -12.58 27.50 -13.36
N ILE A 280 -13.10 26.27 -13.11
CA ILE A 280 -12.49 25.03 -13.60
C ILE A 280 -12.70 24.89 -15.11
N GLN A 281 -13.89 25.20 -15.64
CA GLN A 281 -14.15 25.15 -17.07
C GLN A 281 -13.26 26.11 -17.86
N GLY A 282 -12.85 27.23 -17.25
CA GLY A 282 -11.91 28.21 -17.83
C GLY A 282 -10.44 27.74 -17.84
N THR A 283 -10.07 26.68 -17.13
CA THR A 283 -8.69 26.12 -17.16
C THR A 283 -8.43 25.31 -18.44
N ARG A 284 -7.14 25.06 -18.76
CA ARG A 284 -6.79 24.16 -19.87
C ARG A 284 -7.38 22.76 -19.66
N ALA A 285 -7.40 22.26 -18.43
CA ALA A 285 -8.01 20.98 -18.10
C ALA A 285 -9.51 20.98 -18.37
N GLY A 286 -10.23 22.05 -17.99
CA GLY A 286 -11.67 22.18 -18.23
C GLY A 286 -12.00 22.27 -19.71
N ARG A 287 -11.35 23.19 -20.45
CA ARG A 287 -11.57 23.38 -21.90
C ARG A 287 -11.29 22.14 -22.74
N ASN A 288 -10.36 21.28 -22.31
CA ASN A 288 -9.94 20.08 -23.04
C ASN A 288 -10.55 18.79 -22.49
N ALA A 289 -11.56 18.84 -21.60
CA ALA A 289 -12.17 17.70 -20.95
C ALA A 289 -11.16 16.78 -20.21
N ARG A 290 -10.12 17.38 -19.64
CA ARG A 290 -9.02 16.70 -18.92
C ARG A 290 -9.14 16.82 -17.39
N VAL A 291 -10.37 16.95 -16.88
CA VAL A 291 -10.68 16.83 -15.45
C VAL A 291 -11.04 15.38 -15.17
N VAL A 292 -10.16 14.68 -14.48
CA VAL A 292 -10.23 13.23 -14.23
C VAL A 292 -10.64 12.96 -12.79
N PHE A 293 -11.85 12.49 -12.57
CA PHE A 293 -12.29 12.03 -11.26
C PHE A 293 -11.80 10.59 -11.05
N LEU A 294 -10.86 10.44 -10.13
CA LEU A 294 -10.20 9.17 -9.87
C LEU A 294 -11.11 8.22 -9.11
N ASP A 295 -10.89 6.89 -9.25
CA ASP A 295 -11.63 5.90 -8.44
C ASP A 295 -11.43 6.20 -6.95
N PRO A 296 -12.48 6.66 -6.25
CA PRO A 296 -12.30 7.17 -4.90
C PRO A 296 -11.84 6.08 -3.92
N LYS A 297 -12.30 4.85 -4.08
CA LYS A 297 -11.97 3.75 -3.16
C LYS A 297 -10.54 3.26 -3.39
N GLY A 298 -10.14 3.04 -4.63
CA GLY A 298 -8.78 2.63 -4.98
C GLY A 298 -7.73 3.64 -4.54
N TRP A 299 -8.00 4.93 -4.75
CA TRP A 299 -7.07 6.00 -4.38
C TRP A 299 -7.10 6.34 -2.90
N TYR A 300 -8.28 6.54 -2.30
CA TYR A 300 -8.37 7.03 -0.93
C TYR A 300 -8.30 5.93 0.13
N LEU A 301 -9.05 4.82 -0.06
CA LEU A 301 -9.13 3.76 0.95
C LEU A 301 -7.97 2.79 0.86
N LEU A 302 -7.61 2.35 -0.33
CA LEU A 302 -6.50 1.43 -0.55
C LEU A 302 -5.16 2.16 -0.75
N GLY A 303 -5.18 3.48 -1.05
CA GLY A 303 -3.96 4.26 -1.32
C GLY A 303 -3.14 3.69 -2.48
N SER A 304 -3.79 2.97 -3.42
CA SER A 304 -3.14 2.18 -4.48
C SER A 304 -2.11 1.16 -3.98
N ALA A 305 -2.15 0.81 -2.69
CA ALA A 305 -1.19 -0.12 -2.08
C ALA A 305 -1.55 -1.60 -2.30
N GLY A 306 -2.78 -1.88 -2.78
CA GLY A 306 -3.17 -3.20 -3.25
C GLY A 306 -2.84 -3.40 -4.73
N PRO A 307 -2.41 -4.59 -5.15
CA PRO A 307 -2.02 -4.83 -6.54
C PRO A 307 -3.18 -4.66 -7.55
N THR A 308 -4.40 -5.10 -7.20
CA THR A 308 -5.57 -4.93 -8.07
C THR A 308 -5.98 -3.47 -8.15
N ALA A 309 -6.00 -2.74 -7.03
CA ALA A 309 -6.26 -1.30 -7.01
C ALA A 309 -5.23 -0.54 -7.86
N MET A 310 -3.95 -0.89 -7.76
CA MET A 310 -2.88 -0.28 -8.58
C MET A 310 -3.15 -0.51 -10.07
N LEU A 311 -3.48 -1.73 -10.48
CA LEU A 311 -3.79 -2.05 -11.88
C LEU A 311 -5.00 -1.25 -12.40
N HIS A 312 -6.08 -1.12 -11.61
CA HIS A 312 -7.26 -0.35 -11.98
C HIS A 312 -6.94 1.15 -12.10
N ASN A 313 -6.19 1.69 -11.13
CA ASN A 313 -5.81 3.10 -11.13
C ASN A 313 -4.88 3.44 -12.31
N VAL A 314 -3.92 2.56 -12.61
CA VAL A 314 -3.05 2.71 -13.80
C VAL A 314 -3.88 2.67 -15.09
N ALA A 315 -4.83 1.72 -15.21
CA ALA A 315 -5.69 1.63 -16.38
C ALA A 315 -6.55 2.89 -16.57
N GLN A 316 -7.10 3.46 -15.49
CA GLN A 316 -7.86 4.70 -15.53
C GLN A 316 -7.03 5.88 -16.03
N ILE A 317 -5.80 6.05 -15.51
CA ILE A 317 -4.91 7.13 -15.96
C ILE A 317 -4.50 6.94 -17.42
N LYS A 318 -4.16 5.71 -17.84
CA LYS A 318 -3.81 5.39 -19.24
C LYS A 318 -4.97 5.77 -20.17
N ALA A 319 -6.20 5.37 -19.83
CA ALA A 319 -7.38 5.71 -20.63
C ALA A 319 -7.59 7.22 -20.74
N ALA A 320 -7.44 7.95 -19.63
CA ALA A 320 -7.54 9.41 -19.63
C ALA A 320 -6.48 10.06 -20.54
N LEU A 321 -5.21 9.67 -20.42
CA LEU A 321 -4.12 10.21 -21.25
C LEU A 321 -4.29 9.89 -22.74
N GLN A 322 -4.88 8.74 -23.08
CA GLN A 322 -5.15 8.36 -24.47
C GLN A 322 -6.34 9.14 -25.07
N ALA A 323 -7.39 9.37 -24.29
CA ALA A 323 -8.55 10.13 -24.71
C ALA A 323 -8.28 11.63 -24.84
N GLY A 324 -7.33 12.18 -24.09
CA GLY A 324 -6.99 13.61 -24.09
C GLY A 324 -5.87 13.99 -25.08
N LYS A 325 -5.49 13.08 -25.99
CA LYS A 325 -4.64 13.37 -27.14
C LYS A 325 -5.48 13.87 -28.30
#